data_67754827cc181bc5a3eac88f71450185
#
_entry.id   67754827cc181bc5a3eac88f71450185
#
_cell.length_a   1.000
_cell.length_b   1.000
_cell.length_c   1.000
_cell.angle_alpha   90.00
_cell.angle_beta   90.00
_cell.angle_gamma   90.00
#
_symmetry.space_group_name_H-M   'P 1'
#
loop_
_entity.id
_entity.type
_entity.pdbx_description
1 polymer ?
#
loop_
_entity_poly.entity_id
_entity_poly.type
_entity_poly.pdbx_seq_one_letter_code
_entity_poly.pdbx_strand_id
1 'polypeptide(L)'
;MCGRYVIARAAGDLMDALGIKMPDADGTEDAYEQLELRPDYNVAPTKDVPIVLERLIEPGDRAGGVENSSGAAGYRRELHVARWGLVPIWAKDLSFSSRAFNARSETVTSKPTFRSAVKARRCAIPVDGYYEWLAPEKPGGRKRPFFVHRKDGAPIVFAGLYEWWKDPNPKQDSAPHVAGDSNTGDSGEENPWVLSCTILPCASPSHEAPGMAGELGLLHDRLPVPLGDEAALSAWLDPESQDAATLVAEAVAHAYDSLGEWEMHEVGPAVGNVRNNGPELITPIDNTDPPLF
;
A
#
# COMPACT_ATOMS: atom_id res chain seq x y z
N MET A 1 -4.61 -5.34 12.82
CA MET A 1 -4.88 -4.77 11.46
C MET A 1 -3.80 -3.76 11.17
N CYS A 2 -3.14 -3.87 10.02
CA CYS A 2 -2.09 -2.94 9.62
C CYS A 2 -2.61 -1.50 9.67
N GLY A 3 -2.12 -0.73 10.59
CA GLY A 3 -2.47 0.67 10.79
C GLY A 3 -1.25 1.58 10.88
N ARG A 4 -0.07 1.03 10.63
CA ARG A 4 1.19 1.75 10.68
C ARG A 4 2.27 1.05 9.86
N TYR A 5 2.97 1.79 9.01
CA TYR A 5 4.08 1.22 8.24
C TYR A 5 5.19 2.24 7.96
N VAL A 6 6.24 1.78 7.31
CA VAL A 6 7.41 2.57 6.90
C VAL A 6 7.48 2.60 5.39
N ILE A 7 7.70 3.77 4.83
CA ILE A 7 8.13 3.99 3.46
C ILE A 7 9.19 5.10 3.45
N ALA A 8 10.44 4.72 3.33
CA ALA A 8 11.56 5.63 3.41
C ALA A 8 12.41 5.65 2.13
N ARG A 9 12.02 4.87 1.12
CA ARG A 9 12.68 4.78 -0.18
C ARG A 9 12.36 5.97 -1.06
N ALA A 10 13.32 6.33 -1.91
CA ALA A 10 13.08 7.26 -3.01
C ALA A 10 12.14 6.66 -4.07
N ALA A 11 11.48 7.51 -4.84
CA ALA A 11 10.57 7.07 -5.90
C ALA A 11 11.29 6.18 -6.93
N GLY A 12 12.51 6.53 -7.34
CA GLY A 12 13.31 5.74 -8.27
C GLY A 12 13.58 4.32 -7.77
N ASP A 13 13.94 4.15 -6.50
CA ASP A 13 14.18 2.83 -5.90
C ASP A 13 12.91 1.95 -5.91
N LEU A 14 11.74 2.57 -5.70
CA LEU A 14 10.45 1.86 -5.80
C LEU A 14 10.12 1.47 -7.24
N MET A 15 10.39 2.35 -8.19
CA MET A 15 10.17 2.09 -9.60
C MET A 15 11.03 0.92 -10.09
N ASP A 16 12.30 0.92 -9.73
CA ASP A 16 13.23 -0.18 -10.07
C ASP A 16 12.77 -1.50 -9.43
N ALA A 17 12.44 -1.49 -8.15
CA ALA A 17 12.00 -2.68 -7.43
C ALA A 17 10.68 -3.28 -7.95
N LEU A 18 9.81 -2.46 -8.57
CA LEU A 18 8.49 -2.85 -9.05
C LEU A 18 8.40 -2.92 -10.59
N GLY A 19 9.53 -2.82 -11.28
CA GLY A 19 9.58 -2.92 -12.73
C GLY A 19 8.81 -1.80 -13.45
N ILE A 20 8.70 -0.62 -12.82
CA ILE A 20 8.06 0.56 -13.42
C ILE A 20 9.09 1.22 -14.33
N LYS A 21 8.80 1.23 -15.63
CA LYS A 21 9.68 1.89 -16.59
C LYS A 21 9.39 3.38 -16.65
N MET A 22 10.45 4.19 -16.63
CA MET A 22 10.32 5.60 -16.99
C MET A 22 9.85 5.69 -18.44
N PRO A 23 8.89 6.55 -18.75
CA PRO A 23 8.56 6.86 -20.14
C PRO A 23 9.81 7.43 -20.82
N ASP A 24 10.05 7.01 -22.07
CA ASP A 24 11.15 7.56 -22.87
C ASP A 24 11.01 9.08 -23.02
N ALA A 25 12.14 9.76 -23.10
CA ALA A 25 12.50 11.18 -23.02
C ALA A 25 11.61 12.25 -23.72
N ASP A 26 10.30 12.13 -23.68
CA ASP A 26 9.37 13.13 -24.23
C ASP A 26 8.70 14.08 -23.21
N GLY A 27 9.31 14.23 -22.03
CA GLY A 27 8.87 15.22 -21.03
C GLY A 27 8.12 14.67 -19.82
N THR A 28 8.01 13.36 -19.67
CA THR A 28 7.39 12.72 -18.50
C THR A 28 8.40 12.38 -17.39
N GLU A 29 9.73 12.49 -17.65
CA GLU A 29 10.76 12.42 -16.61
C GLU A 29 10.48 13.43 -15.49
N ASP A 30 10.10 14.66 -15.84
CA ASP A 30 9.78 15.71 -14.88
C ASP A 30 8.63 15.33 -13.93
N ALA A 31 7.68 14.50 -14.37
CA ALA A 31 6.52 14.14 -13.56
C ALA A 31 6.86 13.19 -12.40
N TYR A 32 7.83 12.29 -12.59
CA TYR A 32 8.28 11.38 -11.53
C TYR A 32 9.38 11.99 -10.65
N GLU A 33 10.23 12.88 -11.20
CA GLU A 33 11.17 13.68 -10.40
C GLU A 33 10.43 14.64 -9.46
N GLN A 34 9.21 15.07 -9.83
CA GLN A 34 8.33 15.86 -8.97
C GLN A 34 7.60 15.04 -7.91
N LEU A 35 7.63 13.70 -7.96
CA LEU A 35 7.17 12.84 -6.88
C LEU A 35 8.16 12.90 -5.71
N GLU A 36 8.11 13.98 -4.93
CA GLU A 36 8.85 14.10 -3.68
C GLU A 36 8.30 13.13 -2.63
N LEU A 37 8.69 11.85 -2.74
CA LEU A 37 8.46 10.91 -1.64
C LEU A 37 9.47 11.24 -0.54
N ARG A 38 8.98 11.81 0.55
CA ARG A 38 9.78 12.05 1.74
C ARG A 38 9.80 10.79 2.60
N PRO A 39 10.97 10.39 3.13
CA PRO A 39 11.04 9.27 4.05
C PRO A 39 10.05 9.41 5.21
N ASP A 40 9.19 8.42 5.38
CA ASP A 40 8.26 8.37 6.51
C ASP A 40 8.39 7.01 7.21
N TYR A 41 8.97 7.06 8.41
CA TYR A 41 9.16 5.90 9.28
C TYR A 41 7.95 5.60 10.16
N ASN A 42 6.85 6.36 9.99
CA ASN A 42 5.67 6.25 10.85
C ASN A 42 4.39 6.68 10.12
N VAL A 43 4.16 6.06 8.96
CA VAL A 43 2.97 6.31 8.15
C VAL A 43 1.72 5.84 8.88
N ALA A 44 0.78 6.75 9.09
CA ALA A 44 -0.51 6.48 9.70
C ALA A 44 -1.65 6.71 8.71
N PRO A 45 -2.84 6.12 8.91
CA PRO A 45 -4.01 6.42 8.08
C PRO A 45 -4.25 7.91 7.91
N THR A 46 -4.74 8.29 6.73
CA THR A 46 -4.97 9.63 6.22
C THR A 46 -3.75 10.39 5.70
N LYS A 47 -2.55 9.83 5.79
CA LYS A 47 -1.37 10.34 5.09
C LYS A 47 -1.40 9.96 3.62
N ASP A 48 -0.66 10.72 2.81
CA ASP A 48 -0.43 10.42 1.41
C ASP A 48 0.71 9.40 1.28
N VAL A 49 0.52 8.42 0.40
CA VAL A 49 1.39 7.24 0.28
C VAL A 49 1.54 6.81 -1.18
N PRO A 50 2.69 6.23 -1.57
CA PRO A 50 2.86 5.69 -2.90
C PRO A 50 1.99 4.45 -3.11
N ILE A 51 1.37 4.37 -4.27
CA ILE A 51 0.67 3.18 -4.77
C ILE A 51 1.08 2.91 -6.21
N VAL A 52 1.01 1.65 -6.61
CA VAL A 52 1.24 1.22 -7.99
C VAL A 52 -0.04 0.67 -8.57
N LEU A 53 -0.36 1.06 -9.77
CA LEU A 53 -1.47 0.54 -10.54
C LEU A 53 -1.05 0.21 -11.98
N GLU A 54 -1.80 -0.63 -12.67
CA GLU A 54 -1.63 -0.90 -14.10
C GLU A 54 -2.79 -0.31 -14.90
N ARG A 55 -2.44 0.30 -16.03
CA ARG A 55 -3.39 0.80 -17.03
C ARG A 55 -3.17 0.13 -18.38
N LEU A 56 -4.26 -0.09 -19.10
CA LEU A 56 -4.21 -0.42 -20.52
C LEU A 56 -3.61 0.75 -21.30
N ILE A 57 -2.68 0.44 -22.19
CA ILE A 57 -2.13 1.40 -23.16
C ILE A 57 -3.10 1.43 -24.33
N GLU A 58 -3.78 2.55 -24.52
CA GLU A 58 -4.67 2.72 -25.69
C GLU A 58 -3.87 2.98 -26.98
N PRO A 59 -4.39 2.53 -28.15
CA PRO A 59 -3.78 2.86 -29.42
C PRO A 59 -3.77 4.37 -29.62
N GLY A 60 -2.60 4.99 -29.47
CA GLY A 60 -2.43 6.45 -29.53
C GLY A 60 -1.70 7.05 -28.32
N ASP A 61 -1.58 6.34 -27.23
CA ASP A 61 -0.72 6.71 -26.11
C ASP A 61 0.75 6.59 -26.55
N ARG A 62 1.37 7.72 -26.90
CA ARG A 62 2.73 7.80 -27.47
C ARG A 62 3.84 7.78 -26.43
N ALA A 63 3.58 7.50 -25.18
CA ALA A 63 4.57 7.53 -24.13
C ALA A 63 5.03 6.11 -23.77
N GLY A 64 6.22 5.72 -24.22
CA GLY A 64 7.05 4.66 -23.61
C GLY A 64 6.45 3.26 -23.51
N GLY A 65 5.54 2.87 -24.39
CA GLY A 65 5.00 1.51 -24.41
C GLY A 65 6.02 0.51 -24.90
N VAL A 66 6.38 -0.46 -24.07
CA VAL A 66 7.04 -1.68 -24.56
C VAL A 66 6.07 -2.34 -25.50
N GLU A 67 6.37 -2.34 -26.82
CA GLU A 67 5.73 -3.26 -27.74
C GLU A 67 6.01 -4.67 -27.25
N ASN A 68 5.01 -5.28 -26.63
CA ASN A 68 5.05 -6.71 -26.46
C ASN A 68 5.00 -7.30 -27.87
N SER A 69 6.03 -8.07 -28.24
CA SER A 69 6.22 -8.74 -29.51
C SER A 69 5.07 -9.70 -29.91
N SER A 70 3.97 -9.73 -29.17
CA SER A 70 2.79 -10.56 -29.37
C SER A 70 1.54 -9.79 -29.88
N GLY A 71 1.61 -8.47 -30.08
CA GLY A 71 0.44 -7.70 -30.55
C GLY A 71 -0.74 -7.65 -29.58
N ALA A 72 -0.55 -8.07 -28.33
CA ALA A 72 -1.54 -7.94 -27.26
C ALA A 72 -1.55 -6.49 -26.74
N ALA A 73 -2.69 -6.05 -26.22
CA ALA A 73 -2.80 -4.80 -25.51
C ALA A 73 -1.68 -4.68 -24.45
N GLY A 74 -0.89 -3.63 -24.53
CA GLY A 74 0.20 -3.41 -23.58
C GLY A 74 -0.37 -2.83 -22.28
N TYR A 75 0.26 -3.21 -21.16
CA TYR A 75 -0.04 -2.59 -19.86
C TYR A 75 1.13 -1.72 -19.45
N ARG A 76 0.83 -0.66 -18.73
CA ARG A 76 1.83 0.20 -18.11
C ARG A 76 1.58 0.28 -16.61
N ARG A 77 2.64 -0.02 -15.84
CA ARG A 77 2.66 0.28 -14.39
C ARG A 77 2.97 1.75 -14.17
N GLU A 78 2.23 2.32 -13.24
CA GLU A 78 2.35 3.72 -12.87
C GLU A 78 2.46 3.86 -11.36
N LEU A 79 3.39 4.73 -10.91
CA LEU A 79 3.52 5.12 -9.51
C LEU A 79 2.68 6.38 -9.27
N HIS A 80 1.79 6.32 -8.30
CA HIS A 80 0.94 7.43 -7.91
C HIS A 80 1.05 7.69 -6.41
N VAL A 81 0.63 8.88 -5.98
CA VAL A 81 0.46 9.21 -4.57
C VAL A 81 -1.03 9.23 -4.25
N ALA A 82 -1.44 8.49 -3.23
CA ALA A 82 -2.83 8.35 -2.82
C ALA A 82 -2.99 8.54 -1.31
N ARG A 83 -4.11 9.08 -0.89
CA ARG A 83 -4.48 9.17 0.52
C ARG A 83 -4.79 7.77 1.08
N TRP A 84 -4.09 7.36 2.14
CA TRP A 84 -4.36 6.09 2.80
C TRP A 84 -5.63 6.16 3.66
N GLY A 85 -6.66 5.57 3.16
CA GLY A 85 -8.03 5.57 3.65
C GLY A 85 -8.98 5.85 2.50
N LEU A 86 -9.54 4.79 1.91
CA LEU A 86 -10.37 4.87 0.70
C LEU A 86 -11.61 5.74 0.94
N VAL A 87 -11.84 6.67 0.03
CA VAL A 87 -13.02 7.53 0.01
C VAL A 87 -13.94 7.02 -1.10
N PRO A 88 -15.06 6.37 -0.76
CA PRO A 88 -15.97 5.85 -1.80
C PRO A 88 -16.66 6.99 -2.55
N ILE A 89 -17.01 6.77 -3.82
CA ILE A 89 -17.58 7.80 -4.72
C ILE A 89 -18.83 8.49 -4.16
N TRP A 90 -19.55 7.84 -3.26
CA TRP A 90 -20.76 8.38 -2.61
C TRP A 90 -20.49 9.13 -1.31
N ALA A 91 -19.24 9.19 -0.85
CA ALA A 91 -18.89 9.92 0.37
C ALA A 91 -19.14 11.42 0.21
N LYS A 92 -19.57 12.05 1.29
CA LYS A 92 -19.87 13.48 1.30
C LYS A 92 -18.65 14.36 1.58
N ASP A 93 -17.64 13.76 2.23
CA ASP A 93 -16.41 14.42 2.65
C ASP A 93 -15.28 13.41 2.92
N LEU A 94 -14.09 13.91 3.20
CA LEU A 94 -12.89 13.12 3.48
C LEU A 94 -12.91 12.40 4.84
N SER A 95 -13.84 12.67 5.72
CA SER A 95 -13.86 12.07 7.06
C SER A 95 -14.01 10.56 7.05
N PHE A 96 -14.60 10.04 5.94
CA PHE A 96 -14.77 8.60 5.74
C PHE A 96 -13.42 7.86 5.67
N SER A 97 -12.37 8.50 5.14
CA SER A 97 -11.06 7.87 4.91
C SER A 97 -10.44 7.31 6.19
N SER A 98 -10.61 7.97 7.32
CA SER A 98 -10.06 7.54 8.62
C SER A 98 -10.57 6.16 9.10
N ARG A 99 -11.64 5.63 8.50
CA ARG A 99 -12.28 4.36 8.86
C ARG A 99 -12.16 3.29 7.78
N ALA A 100 -11.65 3.65 6.59
CA ALA A 100 -11.58 2.78 5.43
C ALA A 100 -10.14 2.54 4.94
N PHE A 101 -9.16 2.56 5.87
CA PHE A 101 -7.76 2.29 5.56
C PHE A 101 -7.43 0.80 5.43
N ASN A 102 -8.38 -0.09 5.80
CA ASN A 102 -8.29 -1.53 5.60
C ASN A 102 -9.61 -2.11 5.07
N ALA A 103 -9.54 -2.93 4.02
CA ALA A 103 -10.65 -3.63 3.39
C ALA A 103 -10.51 -5.14 3.61
N ARG A 104 -11.22 -5.73 4.58
CA ARG A 104 -11.10 -7.16 4.91
C ARG A 104 -11.43 -8.05 3.73
N SER A 105 -10.56 -9.00 3.39
CA SER A 105 -10.73 -9.93 2.27
C SER A 105 -12.06 -10.68 2.29
N GLU A 106 -12.56 -11.06 3.48
CA GLU A 106 -13.80 -11.82 3.65
C GLU A 106 -15.05 -11.04 3.26
N THR A 107 -14.97 -9.73 3.21
CA THR A 107 -16.14 -8.86 2.96
C THR A 107 -15.93 -7.83 1.86
N VAL A 108 -14.75 -7.78 1.27
CA VAL A 108 -14.36 -6.75 0.29
C VAL A 108 -15.26 -6.76 -0.95
N THR A 109 -15.67 -7.94 -1.41
CA THR A 109 -16.53 -8.12 -2.59
C THR A 109 -18.00 -7.77 -2.34
N SER A 110 -18.44 -7.72 -1.08
CA SER A 110 -19.84 -7.47 -0.70
C SER A 110 -20.10 -6.08 -0.11
N LYS A 111 -19.11 -5.52 0.62
CA LYS A 111 -19.30 -4.22 1.27
C LYS A 111 -19.45 -3.07 0.26
N PRO A 112 -20.46 -2.19 0.41
CA PRO A 112 -20.69 -1.06 -0.51
C PRO A 112 -19.48 -0.14 -0.68
N THR A 113 -18.63 -0.01 0.34
CA THR A 113 -17.42 0.81 0.31
C THR A 113 -16.38 0.28 -0.68
N PHE A 114 -16.25 -1.04 -0.83
CA PHE A 114 -15.12 -1.67 -1.52
C PHE A 114 -15.51 -2.47 -2.75
N ARG A 115 -16.76 -2.96 -2.83
CA ARG A 115 -17.23 -3.89 -3.87
C ARG A 115 -17.07 -3.39 -5.31
N SER A 116 -17.09 -2.08 -5.50
CA SER A 116 -16.87 -1.46 -6.81
C SER A 116 -15.38 -1.39 -7.11
N ALA A 117 -14.57 -0.96 -6.14
CA ALA A 117 -13.13 -0.82 -6.29
C ALA A 117 -12.43 -2.17 -6.54
N VAL A 118 -12.79 -3.23 -5.81
CA VAL A 118 -12.14 -4.54 -5.96
C VAL A 118 -12.31 -5.17 -7.34
N LYS A 119 -13.34 -4.78 -8.09
CA LYS A 119 -13.57 -5.30 -9.46
C LYS A 119 -12.62 -4.73 -10.49
N ALA A 120 -12.28 -3.43 -10.37
CA ALA A 120 -11.58 -2.73 -11.44
C ALA A 120 -10.50 -1.74 -10.98
N ARG A 121 -10.42 -1.45 -9.69
CA ARG A 121 -9.48 -0.46 -9.14
C ARG A 121 -8.64 -1.10 -8.03
N ARG A 122 -7.76 -2.00 -8.46
CA ARG A 122 -6.78 -2.65 -7.60
C ARG A 122 -5.45 -1.94 -7.74
N CYS A 123 -4.72 -1.84 -6.64
CA CYS A 123 -3.39 -1.27 -6.60
C CYS A 123 -2.48 -2.14 -5.73
N ALA A 124 -1.20 -1.90 -5.85
CA ALA A 124 -0.19 -2.44 -4.97
C ALA A 124 0.37 -1.31 -4.09
N ILE A 125 0.61 -1.60 -2.82
CA ILE A 125 1.10 -0.62 -1.84
C ILE A 125 2.47 -1.09 -1.36
N PRO A 126 3.57 -0.49 -1.86
CA PRO A 126 4.91 -0.83 -1.41
C PRO A 126 5.19 -0.24 -0.03
N VAL A 127 5.85 -1.02 0.82
CA VAL A 127 6.28 -0.61 2.15
C VAL A 127 7.66 -1.19 2.46
N ASP A 128 8.51 -0.49 3.22
CA ASP A 128 9.77 -1.04 3.71
C ASP A 128 9.57 -2.05 4.84
N GLY A 129 8.46 -1.93 5.54
CA GLY A 129 7.99 -2.78 6.60
C GLY A 129 6.80 -2.17 7.31
N TYR A 130 6.20 -2.89 8.22
CA TYR A 130 5.04 -2.41 8.95
C TYR A 130 5.15 -2.71 10.45
N TYR A 131 4.38 -1.97 11.23
CA TYR A 131 4.31 -2.19 12.67
C TYR A 131 3.01 -2.89 13.04
N GLU A 132 3.15 -3.79 13.99
CA GLU A 132 2.01 -4.42 14.67
C GLU A 132 2.31 -4.52 16.17
N TRP A 133 1.27 -4.60 16.99
CA TRP A 133 1.39 -4.53 18.43
C TRP A 133 0.96 -5.82 19.08
N LEU A 134 1.92 -6.53 19.67
CA LEU A 134 1.61 -7.69 20.49
C LEU A 134 0.78 -7.27 21.71
N ALA A 135 -0.34 -7.96 21.90
CA ALA A 135 -1.21 -7.73 23.04
C ALA A 135 -0.49 -8.09 24.35
N PRO A 136 -0.74 -7.35 25.44
CA PRO A 136 -0.13 -7.70 26.70
C PRO A 136 -0.71 -9.01 27.25
N GLU A 137 0.12 -9.81 27.93
CA GLU A 137 -0.31 -11.07 28.57
C GLU A 137 -1.29 -10.85 29.73
N LYS A 138 -1.18 -9.70 30.41
CA LYS A 138 -2.03 -9.36 31.56
C LYS A 138 -2.91 -8.15 31.24
N PRO A 139 -4.17 -8.15 31.69
CA PRO A 139 -5.03 -6.97 31.56
C PRO A 139 -4.36 -5.73 32.15
N GLY A 140 -4.37 -4.62 31.39
CA GLY A 140 -3.73 -3.36 31.79
C GLY A 140 -2.24 -3.25 31.47
N GLY A 141 -1.62 -4.29 30.94
CA GLY A 141 -0.25 -4.27 30.44
C GLY A 141 -0.11 -3.37 29.20
N ARG A 142 1.12 -3.02 28.85
CA ARG A 142 1.42 -2.24 27.65
C ARG A 142 1.54 -3.17 26.43
N LYS A 143 1.02 -2.72 25.30
CA LYS A 143 1.27 -3.37 24.00
C LYS A 143 2.74 -3.16 23.62
N ARG A 144 3.35 -4.19 23.05
CA ARG A 144 4.74 -4.18 22.57
C ARG A 144 4.72 -4.01 21.05
N PRO A 145 5.31 -2.96 20.49
CA PRO A 145 5.39 -2.78 19.04
C PRO A 145 6.49 -3.63 18.44
N PHE A 146 6.19 -4.27 17.32
CA PHE A 146 7.14 -5.02 16.50
C PHE A 146 7.19 -4.38 15.11
N PHE A 147 8.39 -4.33 14.53
CA PHE A 147 8.62 -3.98 13.14
C PHE A 147 8.83 -5.26 12.33
N VAL A 148 8.01 -5.44 11.31
CA VAL A 148 8.03 -6.59 10.39
C VAL A 148 8.53 -6.13 9.05
N HIS A 149 9.54 -6.79 8.49
CA HIS A 149 10.17 -6.43 7.23
C HIS A 149 10.76 -7.65 6.53
N ARG A 150 11.25 -7.48 5.30
CA ARG A 150 11.96 -8.54 4.56
C ARG A 150 13.42 -8.60 5.00
N LYS A 151 13.97 -9.83 5.08
CA LYS A 151 15.38 -10.11 5.42
C LYS A 151 16.37 -9.53 4.41
N ASP A 152 15.98 -9.52 3.13
CA ASP A 152 16.81 -9.02 2.03
C ASP A 152 16.74 -7.49 1.87
N GLY A 153 15.92 -6.83 2.69
CA GLY A 153 15.70 -5.40 2.64
C GLY A 153 14.89 -4.92 1.43
N ALA A 154 14.35 -5.81 0.58
CA ALA A 154 13.42 -5.43 -0.48
C ALA A 154 12.09 -4.95 0.11
N PRO A 155 11.30 -4.13 -0.62
CA PRO A 155 9.99 -3.73 -0.12
C PRO A 155 9.04 -4.93 -0.04
N ILE A 156 8.15 -4.91 0.95
CA ILE A 156 6.94 -5.73 0.95
C ILE A 156 5.92 -4.99 0.10
N VAL A 157 5.19 -5.71 -0.76
CA VAL A 157 4.15 -5.13 -1.61
C VAL A 157 2.81 -5.69 -1.16
N PHE A 158 1.92 -4.83 -0.67
CA PHE A 158 0.59 -5.26 -0.22
C PHE A 158 -0.46 -5.11 -1.32
N ALA A 159 -1.38 -6.06 -1.39
CA ALA A 159 -2.60 -5.92 -2.17
C ALA A 159 -3.45 -4.78 -1.60
N GLY A 160 -3.91 -3.90 -2.47
CA GLY A 160 -4.72 -2.75 -2.12
C GLY A 160 -5.79 -2.45 -3.15
N LEU A 161 -6.66 -1.52 -2.80
CA LEU A 161 -7.66 -0.96 -3.70
C LEU A 161 -7.53 0.55 -3.72
N TYR A 162 -7.94 1.17 -4.81
CA TYR A 162 -7.98 2.63 -4.91
C TYR A 162 -9.34 3.14 -5.37
N GLU A 163 -9.58 4.43 -5.16
CA GLU A 163 -10.76 5.13 -5.64
C GLU A 163 -10.41 6.57 -5.97
N TRP A 164 -10.99 7.06 -7.08
CA TRP A 164 -11.04 8.47 -7.39
C TRP A 164 -12.33 9.05 -6.86
N TRP A 165 -12.23 9.98 -5.94
CA TRP A 165 -13.37 10.69 -5.38
C TRP A 165 -13.30 12.16 -5.74
N LYS A 166 -14.43 12.70 -6.22
CA LYS A 166 -14.54 14.13 -6.55
C LYS A 166 -15.00 14.88 -5.30
N ASP A 167 -14.17 15.78 -4.79
CA ASP A 167 -14.53 16.64 -3.67
C ASP A 167 -15.62 17.63 -4.12
N PRO A 168 -16.81 17.61 -3.49
CA PRO A 168 -17.86 18.57 -3.81
C PRO A 168 -17.55 19.98 -3.31
N ASN A 169 -16.57 20.15 -2.40
CA ASN A 169 -16.18 21.43 -1.81
C ASN A 169 -14.64 21.51 -1.70
N PRO A 170 -13.91 21.54 -2.82
CA PRO A 170 -12.46 21.61 -2.77
C PRO A 170 -12.04 22.91 -2.05
N LYS A 171 -11.20 22.74 -1.01
CA LYS A 171 -10.57 23.87 -0.33
C LYS A 171 -9.16 24.05 -0.90
N GLN A 172 -8.68 25.28 -0.97
CA GLN A 172 -7.37 25.66 -1.49
C GLN A 172 -6.15 24.89 -0.95
N ASP A 173 -6.30 24.14 0.14
CA ASP A 173 -5.22 23.38 0.80
C ASP A 173 -5.34 21.85 0.62
N SER A 174 -6.25 21.35 -0.24
CA SER A 174 -6.60 19.93 -0.31
C SER A 174 -6.07 19.19 -1.55
N ALA A 175 -5.23 19.81 -2.36
CA ALA A 175 -4.71 19.18 -3.58
C ALA A 175 -3.74 18.04 -3.22
N PRO A 176 -4.10 16.75 -3.44
CA PRO A 176 -3.10 15.72 -3.53
C PRO A 176 -2.31 15.96 -4.81
N HIS A 177 -0.99 15.95 -4.71
CA HIS A 177 -0.12 16.02 -5.88
C HIS A 177 -0.32 14.78 -6.74
N VAL A 178 -1.14 14.90 -7.78
CA VAL A 178 -1.26 13.87 -8.81
C VAL A 178 -0.10 14.09 -9.78
N ALA A 179 0.97 13.32 -9.62
CA ALA A 179 1.98 13.23 -10.66
C ALA A 179 1.36 12.51 -11.86
N GLY A 180 1.39 13.14 -13.03
CA GLY A 180 1.08 12.50 -14.30
C GLY A 180 -0.14 13.00 -15.07
N ASP A 181 -0.95 13.91 -14.54
CA ASP A 181 -1.99 14.56 -15.36
C ASP A 181 -1.47 15.90 -15.92
N SER A 182 -0.74 15.83 -17.04
CA SER A 182 -0.22 16.97 -17.80
C SER A 182 -1.33 17.80 -18.48
N ASN A 183 -2.59 17.56 -18.15
CA ASN A 183 -3.71 18.31 -18.68
C ASN A 183 -4.29 19.34 -17.70
N THR A 184 -3.47 19.85 -16.77
CA THR A 184 -3.81 21.10 -16.09
C THR A 184 -3.54 22.25 -17.04
N GLY A 185 -4.55 22.57 -17.84
CA GLY A 185 -4.56 23.86 -18.53
C GLY A 185 -4.34 24.97 -17.51
N ASP A 186 -3.62 26.01 -17.93
CA ASP A 186 -3.25 27.26 -17.24
C ASP A 186 -4.49 28.07 -16.72
N SER A 187 -5.53 27.40 -16.22
CA SER A 187 -6.79 28.01 -15.78
C SER A 187 -6.88 28.29 -14.29
N GLY A 188 -5.87 27.92 -13.49
CA GLY A 188 -5.90 28.17 -12.05
C GLY A 188 -7.07 27.48 -11.31
N GLU A 189 -7.76 26.55 -11.95
CA GLU A 189 -8.84 25.76 -11.33
C GLU A 189 -8.25 24.63 -10.52
N GLU A 190 -8.65 24.55 -9.27
CA GLU A 190 -8.26 23.50 -8.34
C GLU A 190 -8.72 22.13 -8.83
N ASN A 191 -7.82 21.13 -8.82
CA ASN A 191 -8.19 19.77 -9.15
C ASN A 191 -9.08 19.19 -8.03
N PRO A 192 -10.38 18.97 -8.29
CA PRO A 192 -11.30 18.49 -7.25
C PRO A 192 -11.15 16.99 -6.95
N TRP A 193 -10.29 16.27 -7.66
CA TRP A 193 -10.17 14.84 -7.55
C TRP A 193 -9.15 14.42 -6.49
N VAL A 194 -9.55 13.50 -5.61
CA VAL A 194 -8.72 12.89 -4.58
C VAL A 194 -8.55 11.41 -4.92
N LEU A 195 -7.31 10.99 -5.12
CA LEU A 195 -6.94 9.58 -5.19
C LEU A 195 -6.79 9.04 -3.77
N SER A 196 -7.46 7.96 -3.46
CA SER A 196 -7.41 7.33 -2.16
C SER A 196 -7.23 5.82 -2.26
N CYS A 197 -6.63 5.19 -1.25
CA CYS A 197 -6.34 3.76 -1.27
C CYS A 197 -6.67 3.08 0.06
N THR A 198 -6.69 1.74 0.05
CA THR A 198 -6.89 0.90 1.23
C THR A 198 -6.09 -0.38 1.10
N ILE A 199 -5.55 -0.90 2.20
CA ILE A 199 -4.85 -2.18 2.25
C ILE A 199 -5.89 -3.31 2.37
N LEU A 200 -5.61 -4.46 1.75
CA LEU A 200 -6.41 -5.69 1.86
C LEU A 200 -5.79 -6.62 2.92
N PRO A 201 -6.32 -6.74 4.14
CA PRO A 201 -5.89 -7.76 5.09
C PRO A 201 -6.72 -9.03 4.96
N CYS A 202 -6.06 -10.17 5.24
CA CYS A 202 -6.67 -11.48 5.48
C CYS A 202 -6.48 -11.93 6.93
N ALA A 203 -6.96 -13.12 7.30
CA ALA A 203 -6.60 -13.76 8.56
C ALA A 203 -5.09 -13.99 8.62
N SER A 204 -4.49 -13.89 9.78
CA SER A 204 -3.10 -14.34 9.97
C SER A 204 -3.02 -15.87 9.97
N PRO A 205 -1.84 -16.46 9.71
CA PRO A 205 -1.62 -17.88 9.92
C PRO A 205 -1.94 -18.30 11.36
N SER A 206 -2.13 -19.60 11.58
CA SER A 206 -2.22 -20.12 12.95
C SER A 206 -0.95 -19.79 13.73
N HIS A 207 -1.08 -19.42 14.99
CA HIS A 207 0.07 -19.23 15.88
C HIS A 207 0.85 -20.55 16.14
N GLU A 208 0.26 -21.70 15.81
CA GLU A 208 0.92 -23.01 15.86
C GLU A 208 1.71 -23.32 14.58
N ALA A 209 1.63 -22.47 13.56
CA ALA A 209 2.40 -22.66 12.33
C ALA A 209 3.91 -22.51 12.61
N PRO A 210 4.78 -23.21 11.86
CA PRO A 210 6.22 -23.10 12.08
C PRO A 210 6.79 -21.76 11.62
N GLY A 211 7.85 -21.30 12.30
CA GLY A 211 8.65 -20.13 11.92
C GLY A 211 7.86 -18.83 11.90
N MET A 212 8.22 -17.92 11.00
CA MET A 212 7.65 -16.58 10.89
C MET A 212 6.11 -16.58 10.77
N ALA A 213 5.52 -17.58 10.13
CA ALA A 213 4.08 -17.70 10.03
C ALA A 213 3.41 -17.78 11.40
N GLY A 214 3.94 -18.62 12.31
CA GLY A 214 3.44 -18.74 13.69
C GLY A 214 3.66 -17.46 14.49
N GLU A 215 4.82 -16.83 14.34
CA GLU A 215 5.16 -15.58 15.03
C GLU A 215 4.21 -14.43 14.62
N LEU A 216 3.88 -14.32 13.33
CA LEU A 216 2.90 -13.35 12.84
C LEU A 216 1.49 -13.65 13.34
N GLY A 217 1.11 -14.94 13.40
CA GLY A 217 -0.15 -15.38 13.97
C GLY A 217 -0.29 -15.07 15.46
N LEU A 218 0.82 -15.14 16.21
CA LEU A 218 0.87 -14.73 17.61
C LEU A 218 0.80 -13.21 17.77
N LEU A 219 1.45 -12.47 16.85
CA LEU A 219 1.53 -11.02 16.91
C LEU A 219 0.16 -10.36 16.73
N HIS A 220 -0.61 -10.79 15.72
CA HIS A 220 -1.93 -10.25 15.44
C HIS A 220 -2.80 -11.22 14.62
N ASP A 221 -4.14 -11.17 14.78
CA ASP A 221 -5.12 -12.00 14.06
C ASP A 221 -5.31 -11.65 12.58
N ARG A 222 -4.62 -10.60 12.10
CA ARG A 222 -4.72 -10.08 10.73
C ARG A 222 -3.35 -9.81 10.14
N LEU A 223 -3.22 -10.18 8.85
CA LEU A 223 -2.03 -9.96 8.04
C LEU A 223 -2.43 -9.14 6.80
N PRO A 224 -1.70 -8.07 6.43
CA PRO A 224 -1.84 -7.47 5.10
C PRO A 224 -1.48 -8.52 4.04
N VAL A 225 -2.31 -8.67 3.01
CA VAL A 225 -2.07 -9.65 1.93
C VAL A 225 -0.84 -9.23 1.12
N PRO A 226 0.28 -9.97 1.17
CA PRO A 226 1.43 -9.65 0.35
C PRO A 226 1.26 -10.18 -1.07
N LEU A 227 1.78 -9.43 -2.03
CA LEU A 227 2.00 -9.85 -3.41
C LEU A 227 3.47 -10.28 -3.49
N GLY A 228 3.73 -11.56 -3.24
CA GLY A 228 5.05 -12.09 -2.91
C GLY A 228 6.04 -12.13 -4.08
N ASP A 229 5.54 -12.14 -5.31
CA ASP A 229 6.34 -12.17 -6.53
C ASP A 229 5.69 -11.39 -7.67
N GLU A 230 6.38 -11.32 -8.80
CA GLU A 230 5.93 -10.62 -10.00
C GLU A 230 4.65 -11.22 -10.59
N ALA A 231 4.46 -12.51 -10.49
CA ALA A 231 3.26 -13.18 -11.03
C ALA A 231 2.02 -12.80 -10.20
N ALA A 232 2.13 -12.81 -8.88
CA ALA A 232 1.07 -12.37 -7.96
C ALA A 232 0.76 -10.87 -8.12
N LEU A 233 1.80 -10.04 -8.30
CA LEU A 233 1.66 -8.61 -8.54
C LEU A 233 0.92 -8.33 -9.84
N SER A 234 1.34 -8.93 -10.96
CA SER A 234 0.71 -8.77 -12.26
C SER A 234 -0.73 -9.29 -12.27
N ALA A 235 -0.98 -10.46 -11.70
CA ALA A 235 -2.34 -11.02 -11.61
C ALA A 235 -3.29 -10.12 -10.80
N TRP A 236 -2.80 -9.54 -9.69
CA TRP A 236 -3.59 -8.62 -8.87
C TRP A 236 -3.91 -7.31 -9.58
N LEU A 237 -2.93 -6.75 -10.31
CA LEU A 237 -3.05 -5.45 -10.97
C LEU A 237 -3.79 -5.51 -12.31
N ASP A 238 -3.90 -6.68 -12.94
CA ASP A 238 -4.50 -6.87 -14.28
C ASP A 238 -5.85 -6.15 -14.43
N PRO A 239 -5.94 -5.06 -15.20
CA PRO A 239 -7.16 -4.27 -15.33
C PRO A 239 -8.26 -4.98 -16.13
N GLU A 240 -7.95 -6.01 -16.92
CA GLU A 240 -8.94 -6.79 -17.68
C GLU A 240 -9.63 -7.84 -16.81
N SER A 241 -9.00 -8.30 -15.74
CA SER A 241 -9.60 -9.27 -14.84
C SER A 241 -10.65 -8.62 -13.95
N GLN A 242 -11.92 -9.05 -14.07
CA GLN A 242 -13.04 -8.51 -13.31
C GLN A 242 -13.64 -9.50 -12.31
N ASP A 243 -13.16 -10.73 -12.26
CA ASP A 243 -13.60 -11.71 -11.26
C ASP A 243 -12.93 -11.43 -9.91
N ALA A 244 -13.46 -10.44 -9.23
CA ALA A 244 -12.95 -10.01 -7.94
C ALA A 244 -12.95 -11.11 -6.87
N ALA A 245 -13.87 -12.06 -6.93
CA ALA A 245 -13.94 -13.14 -5.95
C ALA A 245 -12.77 -14.10 -6.11
N THR A 246 -12.50 -14.53 -7.33
CA THR A 246 -11.35 -15.39 -7.65
C THR A 246 -10.04 -14.67 -7.35
N LEU A 247 -9.86 -13.43 -7.78
CA LEU A 247 -8.63 -12.65 -7.53
C LEU A 247 -8.33 -12.50 -6.03
N VAL A 248 -9.34 -12.17 -5.23
CA VAL A 248 -9.16 -12.07 -3.77
C VAL A 248 -8.84 -13.43 -3.15
N ALA A 249 -9.50 -14.50 -3.60
CA ALA A 249 -9.24 -15.84 -3.09
C ALA A 249 -7.81 -16.32 -3.44
N GLU A 250 -7.33 -16.07 -4.65
CA GLU A 250 -5.97 -16.38 -5.09
C GLU A 250 -4.93 -15.57 -4.30
N ALA A 251 -5.10 -14.26 -4.19
CA ALA A 251 -4.20 -13.42 -3.41
C ALA A 251 -4.11 -13.86 -1.93
N VAL A 252 -5.23 -14.25 -1.33
CA VAL A 252 -5.26 -14.77 0.05
C VAL A 252 -4.64 -16.15 0.14
N ALA A 253 -4.87 -17.04 -0.85
CA ALA A 253 -4.30 -18.40 -0.85
C ALA A 253 -2.76 -18.37 -0.85
N HIS A 254 -2.17 -17.39 -1.53
CA HIS A 254 -0.71 -17.21 -1.62
C HIS A 254 -0.13 -16.25 -0.57
N ALA A 255 -0.96 -15.70 0.33
CA ALA A 255 -0.53 -14.68 1.29
C ALA A 255 0.57 -15.16 2.26
N TYR A 256 0.72 -16.48 2.43
CA TYR A 256 1.69 -17.05 3.38
C TYR A 256 2.97 -17.57 2.70
N ASP A 257 3.02 -17.65 1.38
CA ASP A 257 4.10 -18.30 0.64
C ASP A 257 5.45 -17.58 0.83
N SER A 258 5.42 -16.24 0.93
CA SER A 258 6.62 -15.40 1.09
C SER A 258 7.02 -15.13 2.55
N LEU A 259 6.26 -15.58 3.54
CA LEU A 259 6.51 -15.22 4.95
C LEU A 259 7.85 -15.73 5.48
N GLY A 260 8.38 -16.82 4.91
CA GLY A 260 9.71 -17.32 5.25
C GLY A 260 10.87 -16.37 4.97
N GLU A 261 10.65 -15.38 4.10
CA GLU A 261 11.60 -14.34 3.75
C GLU A 261 11.53 -13.12 4.68
N TRP A 262 10.58 -13.10 5.59
CA TRP A 262 10.37 -12.00 6.51
C TRP A 262 11.04 -12.25 7.85
N GLU A 263 11.28 -11.17 8.57
CA GLU A 263 11.71 -11.17 9.95
C GLU A 263 11.01 -10.05 10.72
N MET A 264 11.03 -10.14 12.03
CA MET A 264 10.50 -9.09 12.89
C MET A 264 11.33 -8.94 14.16
N HIS A 265 11.31 -7.74 14.70
CA HIS A 265 11.94 -7.45 15.99
C HIS A 265 11.11 -6.41 16.76
N GLU A 266 11.24 -6.43 18.06
CA GLU A 266 10.61 -5.46 18.94
C GLU A 266 11.30 -4.10 18.81
N VAL A 267 10.50 -3.02 18.75
CA VAL A 267 10.99 -1.64 18.66
C VAL A 267 10.52 -0.80 19.86
N GLY A 268 11.12 0.36 20.01
CA GLY A 268 10.78 1.27 21.09
C GLY A 268 9.33 1.78 21.04
N PRO A 269 8.72 2.14 22.19
CA PRO A 269 7.32 2.61 22.27
C PRO A 269 7.08 3.96 21.60
N ALA A 270 8.14 4.66 21.19
CA ALA A 270 8.06 5.98 20.52
C ALA A 270 7.25 5.92 19.22
N VAL A 271 7.22 4.78 18.53
CA VAL A 271 6.42 4.55 17.32
C VAL A 271 4.91 4.72 17.58
N GLY A 272 4.45 4.57 18.80
CA GLY A 272 3.04 4.79 19.19
C GLY A 272 2.55 6.21 18.95
N ASN A 273 3.43 7.20 18.98
CA ASN A 273 3.08 8.59 18.68
C ASN A 273 3.28 8.88 17.18
N VAL A 274 2.20 9.15 16.47
CA VAL A 274 2.18 9.43 15.01
C VAL A 274 2.97 10.69 14.60
N ARG A 275 3.38 11.54 15.55
CA ARG A 275 4.19 12.72 15.28
C ARG A 275 5.68 12.42 15.22
N ASN A 276 6.10 11.27 15.74
CA ASN A 276 7.49 10.84 15.66
C ASN A 276 7.75 10.28 14.27
N ASN A 277 8.85 10.70 13.67
CA ASN A 277 9.29 10.23 12.35
C ASN A 277 10.82 10.27 12.29
N GLY A 278 11.44 9.10 12.17
CA GLY A 278 12.89 8.97 12.07
C GLY A 278 13.33 7.51 12.05
N PRO A 279 14.55 7.22 11.54
CA PRO A 279 15.06 5.87 11.40
C PRO A 279 15.24 5.12 12.73
N GLU A 280 15.31 5.83 13.86
CA GLU A 280 15.38 5.24 15.19
C GLU A 280 14.13 4.42 15.55
N LEU A 281 13.00 4.67 14.88
CA LEU A 281 11.74 3.97 15.14
C LEU A 281 11.74 2.51 14.68
N ILE A 282 12.62 2.14 13.73
CA ILE A 282 12.80 0.77 13.25
C ILE A 282 13.97 0.04 13.92
N THR A 283 14.69 0.72 14.83
CA THR A 283 15.84 0.12 15.51
C THR A 283 15.34 -0.90 16.55
N PRO A 284 15.92 -2.12 16.56
CA PRO A 284 15.62 -3.10 17.62
C PRO A 284 15.90 -2.50 18.99
N ILE A 285 15.06 -2.78 19.96
CA ILE A 285 15.40 -2.48 21.35
C ILE A 285 16.49 -3.44 21.81
N ASP A 286 17.53 -2.92 22.47
CA ASP A 286 18.52 -3.75 23.13
C ASP A 286 17.84 -4.52 24.26
N ASN A 287 17.61 -5.82 24.07
CA ASN A 287 17.12 -6.73 25.10
C ASN A 287 18.21 -7.03 26.16
N THR A 288 18.94 -6.00 26.59
CA THR A 288 19.84 -6.10 27.75
C THR A 288 19.06 -6.04 29.08
N ASP A 289 17.83 -5.58 29.05
CA ASP A 289 16.88 -5.81 30.14
C ASP A 289 16.43 -7.28 30.10
N PRO A 290 16.51 -8.02 31.22
CA PRO A 290 16.06 -9.41 31.28
C PRO A 290 14.60 -9.45 30.78
N PRO A 291 14.22 -10.55 30.07
CA PRO A 291 12.84 -10.72 29.65
C PRO A 291 11.94 -10.47 30.85
N LEU A 292 10.95 -9.61 30.69
CA LEU A 292 9.98 -9.29 31.75
C LEU A 292 9.04 -10.49 32.00
N PHE A 293 9.64 -11.72 32.13
CA PHE A 293 8.97 -12.97 32.44
C PHE A 293 9.74 -13.71 33.55
#